data_004cc8a4d278cb0e89f5ff0c659de3cd
#
_entry.id   004cc8a4d278cb0e89f5ff0c659de3cd
#
_cell.length_a   1.000
_cell.length_b   1.000
_cell.length_c   1.000
_cell.angle_alpha   90.00
_cell.angle_beta   90.00
_cell.angle_gamma   90.00
#
_symmetry.space_group_name_H-M   'P 1'
#
loop_
_entity.id
_entity.type
_entity.pdbx_description
1 polymer ?
#
loop_
_entity_poly.entity_id
_entity_poly.type
_entity_poly.pdbx_seq_one_letter_code
_entity_poly.pdbx_strand_id
1 'polypeptide(L)'
;MKKIRAGIITGIVFIINILFYYKNFIYKLALDQRPRLILLTLAIILTSAIELAVLFAFTSRVYRAAVIAVVGFAKIAASVFYAEFANFDLFSRFGQAKELKGTGPVIRENISVFLIVIIILSLISIAIVLTSEKKKGSAKHSAIGLGLAALLIIAPQYLYGSIFGTELYSTIAMSKLKRIVDERAMYDESMEMDARREFRERKFTSNDFTGLAKGKNIIVIQCESLQNTFVNKEYNGEEITPFMNRLIKDEGSIYFDNYFKLLGMGNTSDAEFVSLNGLYPSLNGQAYKLYEGCDNYGLFTSAKEHGYRTMAFHGNTGKFYDRRKFYEELGVDDIMLGEEFTQDEIINMGLSDKSFFKQSMAKYKDAAQNGDKFFSFMITLTTHTPFILPEELASIKPLPGDEDDYVYRYAKCARYTDEAIEDFFKDLDELGILDDTVIVLYGDHHAMTVKNAERQESIKKWLGKELDYDEMMNIPLVIRVPGYKGNTQRHNIASQLDLYATLINLLDWDKTKYPNMGVDLLDDEASKDNIVFPLTHLDKGSFITDDTLFVYPRDRIFDHGRYIDRKTRKDLPIAEAKELSKRAVITTNYGYGLATTNKLLDLVEKTSEEDKSTR
;
A
#
# COMPACT_ATOMS: atom_id res chain seq x y z
N MET A 1 -46.10 24.07 6.70
CA MET A 1 -45.06 23.41 7.53
C MET A 1 -44.46 22.14 6.91
N LYS A 2 -45.26 21.14 6.41
CA LYS A 2 -44.71 19.86 5.87
C LYS A 2 -43.82 20.02 4.65
N LYS A 3 -44.20 20.87 3.68
CA LYS A 3 -43.35 21.17 2.49
C LYS A 3 -42.07 21.91 2.85
N ILE A 4 -42.11 22.77 3.87
CA ILE A 4 -40.96 23.51 4.36
C ILE A 4 -39.93 22.55 4.97
N ARG A 5 -40.35 21.59 5.81
CA ARG A 5 -39.43 20.60 6.41
C ARG A 5 -38.75 19.68 5.38
N ALA A 6 -39.48 19.22 4.37
CA ALA A 6 -38.93 18.44 3.29
C ALA A 6 -37.91 19.26 2.49
N GLY A 7 -38.22 20.53 2.20
CA GLY A 7 -37.31 21.44 1.52
C GLY A 7 -36.01 21.71 2.32
N ILE A 8 -36.14 21.86 3.66
CA ILE A 8 -34.97 22.04 4.52
C ILE A 8 -34.07 20.79 4.47
N ILE A 9 -34.64 19.57 4.59
CA ILE A 9 -33.85 18.32 4.51
C ILE A 9 -33.17 18.21 3.15
N THR A 10 -33.88 18.50 2.05
CA THR A 10 -33.30 18.52 0.70
C THR A 10 -32.10 19.48 0.63
N GLY A 11 -32.26 20.71 1.14
CA GLY A 11 -31.17 21.68 1.18
C GLY A 11 -29.98 21.20 2.01
N ILE A 12 -30.22 20.58 3.18
CA ILE A 12 -29.14 20.04 4.03
C ILE A 12 -28.42 18.89 3.32
N VAL A 13 -29.14 17.98 2.64
CA VAL A 13 -28.51 16.89 1.87
C VAL A 13 -27.56 17.44 0.79
N PHE A 14 -28.00 18.46 0.06
CA PHE A 14 -27.12 19.12 -0.92
C PHE A 14 -25.89 19.77 -0.28
N ILE A 15 -26.08 20.47 0.85
CA ILE A 15 -24.93 21.08 1.56
C ILE A 15 -23.94 20.00 2.02
N ILE A 16 -24.44 18.91 2.62
CA ILE A 16 -23.58 17.78 3.04
C ILE A 16 -22.79 17.23 1.85
N ASN A 17 -23.43 17.06 0.69
CA ASN A 17 -22.75 16.56 -0.51
C ASN A 17 -21.72 17.55 -1.04
N ILE A 18 -22.02 18.85 -1.07
CA ILE A 18 -21.06 19.89 -1.45
C ILE A 18 -19.83 19.84 -0.53
N LEU A 19 -20.03 19.77 0.79
CA LEU A 19 -18.93 19.70 1.76
C LEU A 19 -18.11 18.42 1.61
N PHE A 20 -18.77 17.27 1.40
CA PHE A 20 -18.10 16.00 1.19
C PHE A 20 -17.20 16.02 -0.05
N TYR A 21 -17.73 16.48 -1.19
CA TYR A 21 -16.97 16.56 -2.43
C TYR A 21 -15.92 17.66 -2.38
N TYR A 22 -16.22 18.79 -1.76
CA TYR A 22 -15.25 19.86 -1.57
C TYR A 22 -14.02 19.36 -0.81
N LYS A 23 -14.21 18.68 0.33
CA LYS A 23 -13.11 18.14 1.11
C LYS A 23 -12.26 17.12 0.32
N ASN A 24 -12.90 16.21 -0.41
CA ASN A 24 -12.18 15.07 -0.98
C ASN A 24 -11.63 15.34 -2.39
N PHE A 25 -12.16 16.32 -3.12
CA PHE A 25 -11.85 16.49 -4.53
C PHE A 25 -11.31 17.86 -4.92
N ILE A 26 -11.57 18.92 -4.16
CA ILE A 26 -11.21 20.28 -4.59
C ILE A 26 -9.70 20.48 -4.70
N TYR A 27 -8.91 19.82 -3.86
CA TYR A 27 -7.45 19.82 -3.91
C TYR A 27 -6.86 19.04 -5.09
N LYS A 28 -7.66 18.20 -5.75
CA LYS A 28 -7.20 17.25 -6.78
C LYS A 28 -7.72 17.54 -8.17
N LEU A 29 -8.71 18.40 -8.24
CA LEU A 29 -9.22 18.93 -9.48
C LEU A 29 -8.54 20.28 -9.62
N ALA A 30 -7.48 20.34 -10.43
CA ALA A 30 -6.90 21.63 -10.77
C ALA A 30 -8.03 22.59 -11.15
N LEU A 31 -8.19 23.64 -10.36
CA LEU A 31 -9.31 24.58 -10.47
C LEU A 31 -9.39 25.30 -11.85
N ASP A 32 -8.31 25.24 -12.60
CA ASP A 32 -8.16 25.77 -13.95
C ASP A 32 -8.79 24.87 -15.05
N GLN A 33 -9.20 23.65 -14.73
CA GLN A 33 -9.77 22.73 -15.71
C GLN A 33 -11.31 22.69 -15.64
N ARG A 34 -11.96 23.54 -16.45
CA ARG A 34 -13.45 23.63 -16.55
C ARG A 34 -14.17 22.27 -16.69
N PRO A 35 -13.71 21.28 -17.48
CA PRO A 35 -14.37 19.98 -17.57
C PRO A 35 -14.50 19.27 -16.22
N ARG A 36 -13.48 19.37 -15.36
CA ARG A 36 -13.51 18.74 -14.02
C ARG A 36 -14.49 19.38 -13.06
N LEU A 37 -14.71 20.70 -13.14
CA LEU A 37 -15.75 21.38 -12.36
C LEU A 37 -17.15 20.95 -12.77
N ILE A 38 -17.41 20.74 -14.06
CA ILE A 38 -18.67 20.23 -14.57
C ILE A 38 -18.92 18.81 -14.02
N LEU A 39 -17.92 17.94 -14.08
CA LEU A 39 -18.02 16.56 -13.57
C LEU A 39 -18.27 16.52 -12.06
N LEU A 40 -17.60 17.37 -11.28
CA LEU A 40 -17.83 17.50 -9.85
C LEU A 40 -19.26 17.96 -9.55
N THR A 41 -19.76 18.93 -10.30
CA THR A 41 -21.14 19.41 -10.15
C THR A 41 -22.15 18.30 -10.46
N LEU A 42 -21.94 17.55 -11.54
CA LEU A 42 -22.79 16.41 -11.89
C LEU A 42 -22.74 15.31 -10.82
N ALA A 43 -21.57 15.01 -10.26
CA ALA A 43 -21.42 14.04 -9.17
C ALA A 43 -22.21 14.50 -7.91
N ILE A 44 -22.14 15.77 -7.54
CA ILE A 44 -22.93 16.33 -6.41
C ILE A 44 -24.44 16.19 -6.67
N ILE A 45 -24.90 16.54 -7.86
CA ILE A 45 -26.32 16.43 -8.24
C ILE A 45 -26.77 14.97 -8.19
N LEU A 46 -26.00 14.07 -8.80
CA LEU A 46 -26.30 12.64 -8.85
C LEU A 46 -26.38 12.02 -7.46
N THR A 47 -25.37 12.23 -6.64
CA THR A 47 -25.33 11.72 -5.26
C THR A 47 -26.50 12.25 -4.46
N SER A 48 -26.81 13.54 -4.58
CA SER A 48 -27.96 14.13 -3.90
C SER A 48 -29.30 13.53 -4.37
N ALA A 49 -29.42 13.27 -5.66
CA ALA A 49 -30.63 12.64 -6.22
C ALA A 49 -30.81 11.20 -5.70
N ILE A 50 -29.73 10.42 -5.64
CA ILE A 50 -29.73 9.04 -5.08
C ILE A 50 -30.17 9.08 -3.60
N GLU A 51 -29.54 9.92 -2.79
CA GLU A 51 -29.84 10.02 -1.37
C GLU A 51 -31.29 10.46 -1.11
N LEU A 52 -31.78 11.42 -1.86
CA LEU A 52 -33.19 11.87 -1.75
C LEU A 52 -34.17 10.79 -2.21
N ALA A 53 -33.86 10.06 -3.28
CA ALA A 53 -34.68 8.96 -3.76
C ALA A 53 -34.81 7.86 -2.69
N VAL A 54 -33.69 7.47 -2.07
CA VAL A 54 -33.67 6.49 -0.98
C VAL A 54 -34.36 7.04 0.27
N LEU A 55 -34.05 8.27 0.68
CA LEU A 55 -34.62 8.91 1.86
C LEU A 55 -36.14 9.02 1.81
N PHE A 56 -36.69 9.37 0.64
CA PHE A 56 -38.14 9.55 0.46
C PHE A 56 -38.85 8.31 -0.06
N ALA A 57 -38.16 7.20 -0.31
CA ALA A 57 -38.75 5.93 -0.72
C ALA A 57 -39.79 5.44 0.29
N PHE A 58 -39.56 5.62 1.58
CA PHE A 58 -40.50 5.23 2.65
C PHE A 58 -40.93 6.42 3.50
N THR A 59 -42.14 6.36 4.03
CA THR A 59 -42.69 7.41 4.88
C THR A 59 -42.38 7.26 6.37
N SER A 60 -41.80 6.12 6.77
CA SER A 60 -41.41 5.85 8.15
C SER A 60 -40.33 6.83 8.63
N ARG A 61 -40.57 7.47 9.78
CA ARG A 61 -39.60 8.39 10.41
C ARG A 61 -38.34 7.66 10.85
N VAL A 62 -38.51 6.45 11.40
CA VAL A 62 -37.37 5.62 11.84
C VAL A 62 -36.50 5.25 10.65
N TYR A 63 -37.12 4.81 9.54
CA TYR A 63 -36.38 4.51 8.30
C TYR A 63 -35.59 5.73 7.81
N ARG A 64 -36.21 6.90 7.71
CA ARG A 64 -35.55 8.13 7.24
C ARG A 64 -34.40 8.56 8.16
N ALA A 65 -34.62 8.48 9.48
CA ALA A 65 -33.55 8.75 10.44
C ALA A 65 -32.39 7.77 10.29
N ALA A 66 -32.71 6.48 10.12
CA ALA A 66 -31.68 5.45 9.88
C ALA A 66 -30.91 5.69 8.57
N VAL A 67 -31.61 6.05 7.48
CA VAL A 67 -30.94 6.37 6.20
C VAL A 67 -29.99 7.55 6.37
N ILE A 68 -30.41 8.64 7.04
CA ILE A 68 -29.52 9.79 7.27
C ILE A 68 -28.32 9.41 8.13
N ALA A 69 -28.51 8.60 9.17
CA ALA A 69 -27.42 8.15 10.04
C ALA A 69 -26.40 7.27 9.28
N VAL A 70 -26.89 6.29 8.50
CA VAL A 70 -26.04 5.39 7.71
C VAL A 70 -25.28 6.15 6.62
N VAL A 71 -25.95 7.02 5.88
CA VAL A 71 -25.33 7.82 4.82
C VAL A 71 -24.32 8.81 5.39
N GLY A 72 -24.65 9.50 6.49
CA GLY A 72 -23.72 10.39 7.18
C GLY A 72 -22.48 9.66 7.67
N PHE A 73 -22.67 8.51 8.32
CA PHE A 73 -21.55 7.65 8.75
C PHE A 73 -20.70 7.19 7.57
N ALA A 74 -21.32 6.71 6.48
CA ALA A 74 -20.60 6.25 5.30
C ALA A 74 -19.75 7.37 4.67
N LYS A 75 -20.22 8.62 4.63
CA LYS A 75 -19.46 9.76 4.14
C LYS A 75 -18.27 10.11 5.04
N ILE A 76 -18.46 10.06 6.36
CA ILE A 76 -17.39 10.32 7.31
C ILE A 76 -16.31 9.24 7.16
N ALA A 77 -16.71 7.97 7.18
CA ALA A 77 -15.83 6.84 7.02
C ALA A 77 -15.10 6.87 5.66
N ALA A 78 -15.82 7.15 4.58
CA ALA A 78 -15.24 7.29 3.24
C ALA A 78 -14.28 8.48 3.13
N SER A 79 -14.52 9.58 3.84
CA SER A 79 -13.62 10.74 3.83
C SER A 79 -12.32 10.46 4.59
N VAL A 80 -12.39 9.77 5.74
CA VAL A 80 -11.21 9.34 6.50
C VAL A 80 -10.42 8.33 5.68
N PHE A 81 -11.09 7.33 5.13
CA PHE A 81 -10.49 6.31 4.28
C PHE A 81 -9.82 6.92 3.03
N TYR A 82 -10.51 7.87 2.39
CA TYR A 82 -9.96 8.55 1.22
C TYR A 82 -8.73 9.41 1.53
N ALA A 83 -8.66 10.01 2.70
CA ALA A 83 -7.48 10.77 3.12
C ALA A 83 -6.24 9.87 3.23
N GLU A 84 -6.42 8.63 3.67
CA GLU A 84 -5.33 7.66 3.85
C GLU A 84 -5.00 6.90 2.55
N PHE A 85 -6.01 6.36 1.86
CA PHE A 85 -5.81 5.45 0.73
C PHE A 85 -6.11 6.06 -0.64
N ALA A 86 -6.63 7.28 -0.69
CA ALA A 86 -7.03 7.99 -1.91
C ALA A 86 -8.05 7.25 -2.81
N ASN A 87 -8.83 6.35 -2.23
CA ASN A 87 -9.89 5.66 -2.93
C ASN A 87 -11.14 5.56 -2.01
N PHE A 88 -12.32 5.26 -2.59
CA PHE A 88 -13.57 5.16 -1.86
C PHE A 88 -14.04 3.72 -1.63
N ASP A 89 -13.25 2.72 -1.95
CA ASP A 89 -13.63 1.33 -1.76
C ASP A 89 -13.55 0.90 -0.28
N LEU A 90 -14.39 1.54 0.53
CA LEU A 90 -14.54 1.24 1.95
C LEU A 90 -15.03 -0.20 2.18
N PHE A 91 -15.78 -0.77 1.24
CA PHE A 91 -16.40 -2.09 1.42
C PHE A 91 -15.42 -3.26 1.26
N SER A 92 -14.36 -3.09 0.50
CA SER A 92 -13.30 -4.11 0.42
C SER A 92 -12.64 -4.36 1.78
N ARG A 93 -12.74 -3.38 2.70
CA ARG A 93 -12.14 -3.43 4.04
C ARG A 93 -13.14 -3.66 5.19
N PHE A 94 -14.42 -3.89 4.92
CA PHE A 94 -15.38 -4.22 5.98
C PHE A 94 -15.01 -5.48 6.77
N GLY A 95 -14.29 -6.42 6.16
CA GLY A 95 -13.71 -7.57 6.85
C GLY A 95 -12.70 -7.20 7.95
N GLN A 96 -12.07 -6.03 7.82
CA GLN A 96 -11.10 -5.48 8.78
C GLN A 96 -11.75 -4.65 9.89
N ALA A 97 -13.05 -4.47 9.90
CA ALA A 97 -13.74 -3.68 10.94
C ALA A 97 -13.45 -4.19 12.37
N LYS A 98 -13.07 -5.46 12.51
CA LYS A 98 -12.59 -6.04 13.79
C LYS A 98 -11.19 -5.55 14.18
N GLU A 99 -10.42 -5.05 13.23
CA GLU A 99 -9.04 -4.58 13.38
C GLU A 99 -8.98 -3.07 13.69
N LEU A 100 -10.12 -2.39 13.75
CA LEU A 100 -10.23 -0.96 14.09
C LEU A 100 -9.79 -0.63 15.54
N LYS A 101 -9.53 -1.65 16.36
CA LYS A 101 -8.98 -1.46 17.71
C LYS A 101 -7.52 -1.00 17.57
N GLY A 102 -7.28 0.28 17.86
CA GLY A 102 -5.97 0.94 17.69
C GLY A 102 -5.94 2.02 16.61
N THR A 103 -6.90 2.06 15.67
CA THR A 103 -6.95 3.09 14.63
C THR A 103 -7.58 4.42 15.09
N GLY A 104 -7.99 4.52 16.36
CA GLY A 104 -8.58 5.74 16.93
C GLY A 104 -7.76 7.01 16.70
N PRO A 105 -6.42 7.01 16.89
CA PRO A 105 -5.57 8.16 16.59
C PRO A 105 -5.63 8.56 15.11
N VAL A 106 -5.52 7.61 14.18
CA VAL A 106 -5.61 7.86 12.71
C VAL A 106 -6.94 8.47 12.32
N ILE A 107 -8.05 7.98 12.89
CA ILE A 107 -9.38 8.55 12.68
C ILE A 107 -9.43 9.99 13.20
N ARG A 108 -8.88 10.25 14.39
CA ARG A 108 -8.86 11.57 15.02
C ARG A 108 -8.10 12.60 14.21
N GLU A 109 -6.94 12.27 13.66
CA GLU A 109 -6.14 13.14 12.80
C GLU A 109 -6.85 13.51 11.50
N ASN A 110 -7.67 12.59 10.97
CA ASN A 110 -8.41 12.82 9.72
C ASN A 110 -9.77 13.50 9.92
N ILE A 111 -10.19 13.79 11.18
CA ILE A 111 -11.41 14.55 11.45
C ILE A 111 -11.16 16.05 11.22
N SER A 112 -11.66 16.55 10.10
CA SER A 112 -11.60 17.97 9.76
C SER A 112 -12.86 18.72 10.18
N VAL A 113 -12.80 20.06 10.20
CA VAL A 113 -13.96 20.93 10.44
C VAL A 113 -15.13 20.57 9.50
N PHE A 114 -14.88 20.22 8.24
CA PHE A 114 -15.91 19.79 7.29
C PHE A 114 -16.65 18.54 7.77
N LEU A 115 -15.95 17.56 8.33
CA LEU A 115 -16.58 16.34 8.85
C LEU A 115 -17.44 16.64 10.09
N ILE A 116 -16.98 17.52 10.97
CA ILE A 116 -17.77 17.98 12.12
C ILE A 116 -19.07 18.65 11.65
N VAL A 117 -19.00 19.51 10.64
CA VAL A 117 -20.20 20.14 10.05
C VAL A 117 -21.13 19.10 9.43
N ILE A 118 -20.61 18.10 8.74
CA ILE A 118 -21.43 16.98 8.20
C ILE A 118 -22.15 16.23 9.33
N ILE A 119 -21.48 15.96 10.45
CA ILE A 119 -22.09 15.33 11.63
C ILE A 119 -23.24 16.19 12.17
N ILE A 120 -22.99 17.47 12.40
CA ILE A 120 -23.98 18.41 12.92
C ILE A 120 -25.23 18.49 12.00
N LEU A 121 -25.02 18.66 10.72
CA LEU A 121 -26.09 18.72 9.73
C LEU A 121 -26.88 17.42 9.65
N SER A 122 -26.22 16.27 9.78
CA SER A 122 -26.86 14.96 9.83
C SER A 122 -27.78 14.84 11.08
N LEU A 123 -27.26 15.25 12.24
CA LEU A 123 -28.02 15.25 13.49
C LEU A 123 -29.24 16.18 13.43
N ILE A 124 -29.08 17.39 12.86
CA ILE A 124 -30.21 18.33 12.62
C ILE A 124 -31.24 17.68 11.71
N SER A 125 -30.82 17.03 10.62
CA SER A 125 -31.74 16.36 9.70
C SER A 125 -32.50 15.21 10.37
N ILE A 126 -31.83 14.42 11.21
CA ILE A 126 -32.47 13.36 12.01
C ILE A 126 -33.54 13.98 12.96
N ALA A 127 -33.21 15.04 13.67
CA ALA A 127 -34.14 15.72 14.56
C ALA A 127 -35.38 16.24 13.81
N ILE A 128 -35.20 16.86 12.64
CA ILE A 128 -36.31 17.33 11.79
C ILE A 128 -37.20 16.16 11.36
N VAL A 129 -36.62 15.02 10.99
CA VAL A 129 -37.36 13.82 10.57
C VAL A 129 -38.14 13.22 11.74
N LEU A 130 -37.51 13.04 12.89
CA LEU A 130 -38.16 12.43 14.07
C LEU A 130 -39.30 13.28 14.64
N THR A 131 -39.21 14.59 14.51
CA THR A 131 -40.29 15.54 14.91
C THR A 131 -41.37 15.74 13.84
N SER A 132 -41.22 15.12 12.63
CA SER A 132 -42.22 15.22 11.56
C SER A 132 -43.44 14.35 11.86
N GLU A 133 -44.61 14.65 11.27
CA GLU A 133 -45.83 13.85 11.47
C GLU A 133 -45.76 12.46 10.80
N LYS A 134 -46.38 11.45 11.42
CA LYS A 134 -46.54 10.11 10.82
C LYS A 134 -47.43 10.17 9.57
N LYS A 135 -46.98 9.62 8.45
CA LYS A 135 -47.81 9.42 7.26
C LYS A 135 -47.88 7.92 6.93
N LYS A 136 -49.07 7.46 6.46
CA LYS A 136 -49.22 6.15 5.85
C LYS A 136 -48.50 6.17 4.49
N GLY A 137 -47.62 5.22 4.24
CA GLY A 137 -46.86 5.08 3.01
C GLY A 137 -47.59 4.23 1.98
N SER A 138 -47.27 4.43 0.71
CA SER A 138 -47.69 3.56 -0.40
C SER A 138 -46.52 2.73 -0.88
N ALA A 139 -46.68 1.42 -0.92
CA ALA A 139 -45.65 0.48 -1.44
C ALA A 139 -45.21 0.83 -2.88
N LYS A 140 -46.13 1.34 -3.68
CA LYS A 140 -45.85 1.78 -5.06
C LYS A 140 -44.85 2.94 -5.09
N HIS A 141 -45.01 3.95 -4.23
CA HIS A 141 -44.03 5.06 -4.15
C HIS A 141 -42.69 4.62 -3.63
N SER A 142 -42.63 3.65 -2.71
CA SER A 142 -41.41 3.07 -2.21
C SER A 142 -40.64 2.32 -3.30
N ALA A 143 -41.34 1.50 -4.09
CA ALA A 143 -40.75 0.77 -5.21
C ALA A 143 -40.20 1.72 -6.28
N ILE A 144 -40.93 2.80 -6.61
CA ILE A 144 -40.48 3.82 -7.55
C ILE A 144 -39.20 4.51 -7.03
N GLY A 145 -39.20 4.92 -5.74
CA GLY A 145 -38.02 5.59 -5.15
C GLY A 145 -36.76 4.72 -5.16
N LEU A 146 -36.89 3.44 -4.81
CA LEU A 146 -35.79 2.50 -4.84
C LEU A 146 -35.33 2.16 -6.29
N GLY A 147 -36.28 2.03 -7.21
CA GLY A 147 -35.99 1.82 -8.64
C GLY A 147 -35.24 3.01 -9.25
N LEU A 148 -35.64 4.25 -8.92
CA LEU A 148 -34.91 5.45 -9.34
C LEU A 148 -33.50 5.51 -8.75
N ALA A 149 -33.33 5.17 -7.48
CA ALA A 149 -32.02 5.13 -6.86
C ALA A 149 -31.11 4.08 -7.55
N ALA A 150 -31.62 2.88 -7.83
CA ALA A 150 -30.90 1.85 -8.54
C ALA A 150 -30.52 2.28 -9.97
N LEU A 151 -31.44 2.92 -10.69
CA LEU A 151 -31.17 3.46 -12.03
C LEU A 151 -30.09 4.53 -12.00
N LEU A 152 -30.15 5.46 -11.04
CA LEU A 152 -29.17 6.52 -10.87
C LEU A 152 -27.78 6.01 -10.45
N ILE A 153 -27.70 4.82 -9.85
CA ILE A 153 -26.42 4.16 -9.53
C ILE A 153 -25.81 3.49 -10.78
N ILE A 154 -26.64 2.82 -11.57
CA ILE A 154 -26.17 1.96 -12.67
C ILE A 154 -26.00 2.74 -13.99
N ALA A 155 -26.94 3.60 -14.36
CA ALA A 155 -26.97 4.28 -15.65
C ALA A 155 -25.71 5.15 -15.93
N PRO A 156 -25.14 5.91 -14.98
CA PRO A 156 -23.97 6.71 -15.23
C PRO A 156 -22.75 5.90 -15.64
N GLN A 157 -22.55 4.72 -15.08
CA GLN A 157 -21.43 3.83 -15.40
C GLN A 157 -21.52 3.30 -16.85
N TYR A 158 -22.74 3.05 -17.33
CA TYR A 158 -22.96 2.59 -18.71
C TYR A 158 -22.80 3.71 -19.75
N LEU A 159 -23.24 4.94 -19.41
CA LEU A 159 -23.27 6.06 -20.35
C LEU A 159 -21.95 6.81 -20.47
N TYR A 160 -21.18 6.89 -19.38
CA TYR A 160 -20.03 7.79 -19.29
C TYR A 160 -18.75 7.11 -18.80
N GLY A 161 -18.74 5.80 -18.67
CA GLY A 161 -17.57 5.05 -18.24
C GLY A 161 -17.03 5.55 -16.89
N SER A 162 -15.83 6.04 -16.90
CA SER A 162 -15.10 6.44 -15.70
C SER A 162 -15.37 7.85 -15.17
N ILE A 163 -16.21 8.64 -15.82
CA ILE A 163 -16.53 10.00 -15.39
C ILE A 163 -17.04 10.01 -13.95
N PHE A 164 -17.77 8.97 -13.57
CA PHE A 164 -18.34 8.81 -12.24
C PHE A 164 -17.53 7.93 -11.28
N GLY A 165 -16.30 7.56 -11.63
CA GLY A 165 -15.36 6.91 -10.68
C GLY A 165 -15.06 7.75 -9.43
N THR A 166 -15.56 8.98 -9.39
CA THR A 166 -15.52 9.90 -8.25
C THR A 166 -16.83 9.92 -7.45
N GLU A 167 -17.89 9.25 -7.93
CA GLU A 167 -19.16 9.19 -7.23
C GLU A 167 -19.19 8.02 -6.25
N LEU A 168 -19.52 8.30 -4.98
CA LEU A 168 -19.41 7.33 -3.89
C LEU A 168 -20.25 6.06 -4.12
N TYR A 169 -21.51 6.20 -4.51
CA TYR A 169 -22.41 5.06 -4.59
C TYR A 169 -22.20 4.20 -5.82
N SER A 170 -21.87 4.79 -6.95
CA SER A 170 -21.53 4.05 -8.15
C SER A 170 -20.21 3.33 -7.98
N THR A 171 -19.22 3.95 -7.32
CA THR A 171 -17.95 3.31 -6.97
C THR A 171 -18.17 2.10 -6.06
N ILE A 172 -18.99 2.24 -5.02
CA ILE A 172 -19.34 1.15 -4.11
C ILE A 172 -20.10 0.00 -4.83
N ALA A 173 -21.11 0.34 -5.65
CA ALA A 173 -21.89 -0.67 -6.35
C ALA A 173 -21.06 -1.41 -7.40
N MET A 174 -20.19 -0.69 -8.11
CA MET A 174 -19.40 -1.22 -9.21
C MET A 174 -18.16 -1.95 -8.73
N SER A 175 -17.61 -1.66 -7.56
CA SER A 175 -16.46 -2.41 -7.04
C SER A 175 -16.78 -3.90 -6.90
N LYS A 176 -17.98 -4.26 -6.43
CA LYS A 176 -18.45 -5.66 -6.36
C LYS A 176 -18.78 -6.25 -7.74
N LEU A 177 -19.48 -5.49 -8.59
CA LEU A 177 -19.82 -5.97 -9.93
C LEU A 177 -18.57 -6.10 -10.82
N LYS A 178 -17.67 -5.13 -10.73
CA LYS A 178 -16.39 -5.13 -11.43
C LYS A 178 -15.50 -6.27 -10.96
N ARG A 179 -15.46 -6.58 -9.68
CA ARG A 179 -14.76 -7.75 -9.16
C ARG A 179 -15.26 -9.04 -9.82
N ILE A 180 -16.58 -9.24 -9.93
CA ILE A 180 -17.17 -10.43 -10.58
C ILE A 180 -16.90 -10.45 -12.08
N VAL A 181 -16.90 -9.29 -12.74
CA VAL A 181 -16.68 -9.17 -14.20
C VAL A 181 -15.18 -9.22 -14.50
N ASP A 182 -14.34 -8.55 -13.74
CA ASP A 182 -12.89 -8.53 -13.92
C ASP A 182 -12.28 -9.90 -13.60
N GLU A 183 -12.76 -10.63 -12.59
CA GLU A 183 -12.36 -12.01 -12.31
C GLU A 183 -12.70 -12.96 -13.49
N ARG A 184 -13.74 -12.68 -14.27
CA ARG A 184 -14.09 -13.44 -15.48
C ARG A 184 -13.39 -12.96 -16.75
N ALA A 185 -13.14 -11.64 -16.85
CA ALA A 185 -12.51 -11.01 -18.02
C ALA A 185 -10.97 -11.00 -17.94
N MET A 186 -10.38 -11.30 -16.78
CA MET A 186 -8.93 -11.41 -16.59
C MET A 186 -8.31 -12.60 -17.32
N TYR A 187 -9.12 -13.51 -17.84
CA TYR A 187 -8.70 -14.65 -18.63
C TYR A 187 -8.90 -14.39 -20.12
N ASP A 188 -8.12 -13.47 -20.66
CA ASP A 188 -7.94 -13.36 -22.11
C ASP A 188 -6.67 -14.14 -22.48
N GLU A 189 -6.82 -15.13 -23.34
CA GLU A 189 -5.75 -16.00 -23.83
C GLU A 189 -4.59 -15.20 -24.47
N SER A 190 -4.90 -14.03 -25.04
CA SER A 190 -3.90 -13.11 -25.62
C SER A 190 -3.05 -12.43 -24.53
N MET A 191 -3.64 -12.04 -23.40
CA MET A 191 -2.93 -11.46 -22.25
C MET A 191 -2.04 -12.50 -21.56
N GLU A 192 -2.49 -13.74 -21.48
CA GLU A 192 -1.70 -14.86 -20.98
C GLU A 192 -0.46 -15.10 -21.84
N MET A 193 -0.60 -15.02 -23.17
CA MET A 193 0.50 -15.18 -24.12
C MET A 193 1.53 -14.06 -24.02
N ASP A 194 1.12 -12.81 -23.87
CA ASP A 194 2.04 -11.67 -23.78
C ASP A 194 2.84 -11.70 -22.48
N ALA A 195 2.22 -12.05 -21.38
CA ALA A 195 2.88 -12.12 -20.09
C ALA A 195 3.73 -13.40 -19.95
N ARG A 196 3.34 -14.53 -20.55
CA ARG A 196 4.20 -15.71 -20.72
C ARG A 196 5.44 -15.37 -21.53
N ARG A 197 5.29 -14.56 -22.57
CA ARG A 197 6.43 -14.10 -23.37
C ARG A 197 7.37 -13.23 -22.54
N GLU A 198 6.88 -12.25 -21.76
CA GLU A 198 7.70 -11.46 -20.83
C GLU A 198 8.41 -12.34 -19.79
N PHE A 199 7.73 -13.35 -19.25
CA PHE A 199 8.35 -14.31 -18.33
C PHE A 199 9.43 -15.17 -19.01
N ARG A 200 9.20 -15.64 -20.24
CA ARG A 200 10.17 -16.45 -21.03
C ARG A 200 11.37 -15.64 -21.50
N GLU A 201 11.17 -14.38 -21.85
CA GLU A 201 12.23 -13.50 -22.36
C GLU A 201 13.15 -13.02 -21.24
N ARG A 202 12.76 -13.20 -19.98
CA ARG A 202 13.63 -12.92 -18.84
C ARG A 202 14.78 -13.91 -18.78
N LYS A 203 15.95 -13.45 -19.20
CA LYS A 203 17.17 -14.22 -19.12
C LYS A 203 17.69 -14.19 -17.68
N PHE A 204 17.69 -15.33 -17.03
CA PHE A 204 18.40 -15.52 -15.78
C PHE A 204 19.90 -15.72 -16.10
N THR A 205 20.64 -14.64 -16.22
CA THR A 205 22.07 -14.69 -16.44
C THR A 205 22.81 -14.76 -15.12
N SER A 206 24.00 -15.42 -15.12
CA SER A 206 24.91 -15.31 -13.99
C SER A 206 25.73 -14.02 -14.14
N ASN A 207 25.97 -13.35 -13.03
CA ASN A 207 26.75 -12.11 -12.94
C ASN A 207 27.75 -12.19 -11.77
N ASP A 208 28.52 -11.14 -11.55
CA ASP A 208 29.56 -11.10 -10.51
C ASP A 208 29.03 -11.27 -9.07
N PHE A 209 27.74 -11.11 -8.87
CA PHE A 209 27.08 -11.28 -7.57
C PHE A 209 26.44 -12.66 -7.40
N THR A 210 26.41 -13.49 -8.45
CA THR A 210 25.79 -14.83 -8.39
C THR A 210 26.49 -15.69 -7.35
N GLY A 211 25.76 -16.14 -6.35
CA GLY A 211 26.27 -17.01 -5.28
C GLY A 211 27.17 -16.31 -4.26
N LEU A 212 27.29 -14.99 -4.29
CA LEU A 212 28.09 -14.22 -3.32
C LEU A 212 27.66 -14.46 -1.87
N ALA A 213 26.38 -14.76 -1.66
CA ALA A 213 25.79 -15.07 -0.36
C ALA A 213 25.50 -16.56 -0.15
N LYS A 214 26.02 -17.44 -1.00
CA LYS A 214 25.75 -18.90 -0.92
C LYS A 214 26.13 -19.49 0.43
N GLY A 215 25.17 -20.17 1.06
CA GLY A 215 25.37 -20.82 2.36
C GLY A 215 25.42 -19.88 3.56
N LYS A 216 25.15 -18.59 3.38
CA LYS A 216 25.01 -17.61 4.46
C LYS A 216 23.61 -17.67 5.08
N ASN A 217 23.47 -17.28 6.34
CA ASN A 217 22.18 -16.98 6.95
C ASN A 217 21.58 -15.73 6.27
N ILE A 218 20.26 -15.58 6.32
CA ILE A 218 19.57 -14.44 5.75
C ILE A 218 18.61 -13.86 6.78
N ILE A 219 18.69 -12.55 7.01
CA ILE A 219 17.71 -11.76 7.76
C ILE A 219 17.17 -10.67 6.83
N VAL A 220 15.89 -10.67 6.60
CA VAL A 220 15.17 -9.61 5.87
C VAL A 220 14.40 -8.78 6.89
N ILE A 221 14.69 -7.49 6.99
CA ILE A 221 14.02 -6.55 7.89
C ILE A 221 13.18 -5.59 7.03
N GLN A 222 11.89 -5.78 7.07
CA GLN A 222 10.91 -4.85 6.52
C GLN A 222 10.66 -3.74 7.54
N CYS A 223 11.11 -2.53 7.22
CA CYS A 223 10.99 -1.37 8.09
C CYS A 223 9.66 -0.64 7.85
N GLU A 224 8.80 -0.61 8.85
CA GLU A 224 7.51 0.08 8.81
C GLU A 224 7.68 1.55 8.41
N SER A 225 6.96 1.99 7.40
CA SER A 225 6.89 3.38 6.93
C SER A 225 8.24 4.06 6.66
N LEU A 226 9.31 3.32 6.35
CA LEU A 226 10.63 3.89 6.09
C LEU A 226 10.70 4.40 4.65
N GLN A 227 10.73 5.73 4.50
CA GLN A 227 10.74 6.42 3.22
C GLN A 227 12.14 6.97 2.90
N ASN A 228 12.60 6.79 1.66
CA ASN A 228 13.95 7.18 1.25
C ASN A 228 14.23 8.69 1.37
N THR A 229 13.19 9.52 1.33
CA THR A 229 13.28 10.98 1.55
C THR A 229 13.98 11.36 2.86
N PHE A 230 13.98 10.47 3.87
CA PHE A 230 14.56 10.73 5.20
C PHE A 230 15.98 10.17 5.39
N VAL A 231 16.44 9.33 4.46
CA VAL A 231 17.80 8.78 4.49
C VAL A 231 18.81 9.88 4.15
N ASN A 232 19.92 9.96 4.88
CA ASN A 232 20.93 11.03 4.79
C ASN A 232 20.34 12.44 5.03
N LYS A 233 19.32 12.55 5.89
CA LYS A 233 18.69 13.82 6.25
C LYS A 233 18.78 14.07 7.75
N GLU A 234 18.66 15.35 8.08
CA GLU A 234 18.68 15.85 9.45
C GLU A 234 17.36 16.54 9.81
N TYR A 235 17.00 16.46 11.08
CA TYR A 235 15.97 17.30 11.66
C TYR A 235 16.58 18.02 12.88
N ASN A 236 16.49 19.34 12.93
CA ASN A 236 17.06 20.17 13.98
C ASN A 236 18.58 19.93 14.22
N GLY A 237 19.34 19.64 13.17
CA GLY A 237 20.79 19.38 13.24
C GLY A 237 21.17 17.97 13.69
N GLU A 238 20.19 17.07 13.88
CA GLU A 238 20.41 15.66 14.22
C GLU A 238 20.04 14.76 13.05
N GLU A 239 20.93 13.81 12.69
CA GLU A 239 20.62 12.82 11.66
C GLU A 239 19.39 11.99 12.00
N ILE A 240 18.48 11.77 11.06
CA ILE A 240 17.27 10.99 11.30
C ILE A 240 17.59 9.50 11.35
N THR A 241 18.48 9.01 10.47
CA THR A 241 18.84 7.59 10.35
C THR A 241 20.37 7.40 10.36
N PRO A 242 21.09 7.75 11.46
CA PRO A 242 22.55 7.75 11.46
C PRO A 242 23.16 6.35 11.28
N PHE A 243 22.55 5.30 11.79
CA PHE A 243 23.04 3.94 11.57
C PHE A 243 22.91 3.53 10.10
N MET A 244 21.73 3.70 9.51
CA MET A 244 21.53 3.44 8.08
C MET A 244 22.44 4.29 7.20
N ASN A 245 22.64 5.58 7.53
CA ASN A 245 23.53 6.49 6.81
C ASN A 245 25.00 6.02 6.82
N ARG A 246 25.43 5.33 7.87
CA ARG A 246 26.73 4.65 7.92
C ARG A 246 26.71 3.34 7.12
N LEU A 247 25.71 2.50 7.39
CA LEU A 247 25.58 1.17 6.76
C LEU A 247 25.62 1.23 5.23
N ILE A 248 24.93 2.19 4.61
CA ILE A 248 24.93 2.36 3.16
C ILE A 248 26.31 2.75 2.58
N LYS A 249 27.25 3.19 3.41
CA LYS A 249 28.61 3.58 3.04
C LYS A 249 29.65 2.52 3.41
N ASP A 250 29.26 1.54 4.23
CA ASP A 250 30.17 0.51 4.71
C ASP A 250 30.55 -0.50 3.60
N GLU A 251 31.73 -1.08 3.73
CA GLU A 251 32.16 -2.21 2.90
C GLU A 251 31.17 -3.37 3.08
N GLY A 252 30.82 -4.04 2.00
CA GLY A 252 29.84 -5.12 2.00
C GLY A 252 28.41 -4.69 1.74
N SER A 253 28.13 -3.39 1.62
CA SER A 253 26.80 -2.87 1.41
C SER A 253 26.49 -2.57 -0.06
N ILE A 254 25.28 -2.91 -0.48
CA ILE A 254 24.67 -2.57 -1.76
C ILE A 254 23.44 -1.76 -1.47
N TYR A 255 23.41 -0.50 -1.88
CA TYR A 255 22.30 0.43 -1.62
C TYR A 255 21.58 0.81 -2.91
N PHE A 256 20.25 0.72 -2.88
CA PHE A 256 19.36 1.12 -3.96
C PHE A 256 18.57 2.34 -3.51
N ASP A 257 18.85 3.49 -4.09
CA ASP A 257 18.21 4.78 -3.76
C ASP A 257 17.00 5.11 -4.63
N ASN A 258 16.72 4.28 -5.64
CA ASN A 258 15.59 4.42 -6.56
C ASN A 258 14.71 3.16 -6.52
N TYR A 259 14.37 2.71 -5.30
CA TYR A 259 13.56 1.52 -5.02
C TYR A 259 12.16 1.91 -4.57
N PHE A 260 11.15 1.28 -5.15
CA PHE A 260 9.76 1.70 -5.02
C PHE A 260 8.88 0.67 -4.32
N LYS A 261 7.98 1.17 -3.47
CA LYS A 261 6.91 0.36 -2.91
C LYS A 261 5.93 -0.08 -4.00
N LEU A 262 5.40 -1.31 -3.87
CA LEU A 262 4.44 -1.87 -4.80
C LEU A 262 3.31 -2.57 -4.04
N LEU A 263 2.29 -1.80 -3.69
CA LEU A 263 1.24 -2.22 -2.77
C LEU A 263 -0.14 -2.23 -3.44
N GLY A 264 -0.95 -3.19 -3.02
CA GLY A 264 -2.39 -3.21 -3.24
C GLY A 264 -3.16 -2.62 -2.05
N MET A 265 -4.14 -3.35 -1.53
CA MET A 265 -5.02 -2.92 -0.45
C MET A 265 -4.51 -3.29 0.96
N GLY A 266 -3.43 -4.05 1.08
CA GLY A 266 -2.92 -4.62 2.32
C GLY A 266 -1.80 -3.82 2.98
N ASN A 267 -1.28 -2.75 2.35
CA ASN A 267 -0.13 -1.98 2.85
C ASN A 267 1.03 -2.90 3.27
N THR A 268 1.35 -2.98 4.58
CA THR A 268 2.44 -3.79 5.13
C THR A 268 2.39 -5.26 4.67
N SER A 269 1.20 -5.92 4.72
CA SER A 269 1.06 -7.32 4.29
C SER A 269 1.24 -7.52 2.78
N ASP A 270 0.94 -6.50 1.99
CA ASP A 270 1.18 -6.56 0.55
C ASP A 270 2.67 -6.35 0.24
N ALA A 271 3.38 -5.48 1.00
CA ALA A 271 4.83 -5.34 0.91
C ALA A 271 5.54 -6.66 1.24
N GLU A 272 5.09 -7.36 2.31
CA GLU A 272 5.56 -8.70 2.67
C GLU A 272 5.35 -9.67 1.49
N PHE A 273 4.13 -9.73 0.97
CA PHE A 273 3.79 -10.64 -0.13
C PHE A 273 4.63 -10.39 -1.39
N VAL A 274 4.72 -9.14 -1.82
CA VAL A 274 5.44 -8.77 -3.05
C VAL A 274 6.94 -9.09 -2.91
N SER A 275 7.54 -8.69 -1.80
CA SER A 275 8.98 -8.88 -1.56
C SER A 275 9.36 -10.35 -1.40
N LEU A 276 8.50 -11.15 -0.76
CA LEU A 276 8.74 -12.59 -0.55
C LEU A 276 8.48 -13.44 -1.79
N ASN A 277 7.54 -13.05 -2.66
CA ASN A 277 7.08 -13.91 -3.76
C ASN A 277 7.43 -13.36 -5.16
N GLY A 278 7.82 -12.10 -5.30
CA GLY A 278 8.05 -11.48 -6.60
C GLY A 278 6.80 -11.43 -7.49
N LEU A 279 5.62 -11.27 -6.89
CA LEU A 279 4.33 -11.23 -7.56
C LEU A 279 3.55 -9.97 -7.20
N TYR A 280 2.71 -9.47 -8.12
CA TYR A 280 1.88 -8.31 -7.86
C TYR A 280 0.82 -8.59 -6.80
N PRO A 281 0.57 -7.65 -5.85
CA PRO A 281 -0.50 -7.76 -4.88
C PRO A 281 -1.85 -7.42 -5.52
N SER A 282 -2.93 -7.67 -4.80
CA SER A 282 -4.28 -7.41 -5.28
C SER A 282 -4.77 -5.99 -4.98
N LEU A 283 -5.51 -5.42 -5.91
CA LEU A 283 -6.33 -4.22 -5.67
C LEU A 283 -7.73 -4.53 -5.09
N ASN A 284 -8.11 -5.81 -5.02
CA ASN A 284 -9.44 -6.24 -4.58
C ASN A 284 -9.50 -6.63 -3.09
N GLY A 285 -8.38 -6.65 -2.41
CA GLY A 285 -8.25 -6.97 -0.99
C GLY A 285 -6.79 -7.19 -0.61
N GLN A 286 -6.55 -7.54 0.63
CA GLN A 286 -5.22 -7.84 1.16
C GLN A 286 -4.71 -9.17 0.58
N ALA A 287 -3.43 -9.21 0.19
CA ALA A 287 -2.83 -10.39 -0.42
C ALA A 287 -3.02 -11.65 0.44
N TYR A 288 -2.74 -11.59 1.72
CA TYR A 288 -2.84 -12.75 2.63
C TYR A 288 -4.24 -13.36 2.74
N LYS A 289 -5.30 -12.51 2.67
CA LYS A 289 -6.70 -12.99 2.69
C LYS A 289 -7.21 -13.45 1.34
N LEU A 290 -6.70 -12.87 0.26
CA LEU A 290 -7.15 -13.23 -1.09
C LEU A 290 -6.45 -14.46 -1.64
N TYR A 291 -5.21 -14.68 -1.20
CA TYR A 291 -4.38 -15.80 -1.66
C TYR A 291 -4.35 -16.94 -0.65
N GLU A 292 -5.25 -16.89 0.35
CA GLU A 292 -5.48 -18.00 1.27
C GLU A 292 -5.87 -19.27 0.50
N GLY A 293 -5.14 -20.36 0.76
CA GLY A 293 -5.33 -21.63 0.06
C GLY A 293 -4.89 -21.64 -1.39
N CYS A 294 -4.24 -20.57 -1.89
CA CYS A 294 -3.55 -20.58 -3.16
C CYS A 294 -2.11 -21.08 -2.99
N ASP A 295 -1.56 -21.67 -4.06
CA ASP A 295 -0.16 -22.05 -4.07
C ASP A 295 0.73 -20.80 -4.01
N ASN A 296 1.49 -20.66 -2.94
CA ASN A 296 2.42 -19.57 -2.72
C ASN A 296 3.85 -20.12 -2.69
N TYR A 297 4.65 -19.72 -3.66
CA TYR A 297 6.04 -20.11 -3.80
C TYR A 297 6.92 -18.87 -3.75
N GLY A 298 7.64 -18.71 -2.66
CA GLY A 298 8.46 -17.53 -2.42
C GLY A 298 9.75 -17.86 -1.68
N LEU A 299 10.37 -16.85 -1.07
CA LEU A 299 11.63 -17.01 -0.35
C LEU A 299 11.54 -18.02 0.79
N PHE A 300 10.44 -18.12 1.52
CA PHE A 300 10.27 -19.13 2.57
C PHE A 300 10.31 -20.55 2.00
N THR A 301 9.58 -20.81 0.91
CA THR A 301 9.58 -22.12 0.25
C THR A 301 10.97 -22.45 -0.29
N SER A 302 11.61 -21.50 -0.98
CA SER A 302 12.96 -21.68 -1.51
C SER A 302 13.98 -21.95 -0.41
N ALA A 303 13.90 -21.24 0.72
CA ALA A 303 14.78 -21.43 1.87
C ALA A 303 14.64 -22.84 2.47
N LYS A 304 13.40 -23.32 2.67
CA LYS A 304 13.16 -24.68 3.18
C LYS A 304 13.73 -25.76 2.28
N GLU A 305 13.59 -25.61 0.97
CA GLU A 305 14.13 -26.57 0.00
C GLU A 305 15.66 -26.63 0.01
N HIS A 306 16.31 -25.53 0.41
CA HIS A 306 17.76 -25.48 0.60
C HIS A 306 18.19 -25.82 2.04
N GLY A 307 17.28 -26.34 2.87
CA GLY A 307 17.58 -26.81 4.22
C GLY A 307 17.73 -25.70 5.26
N TYR A 308 17.19 -24.50 5.00
CA TYR A 308 17.18 -23.42 5.96
C TYR A 308 15.99 -23.56 6.92
N ARG A 309 16.25 -23.30 8.20
CA ARG A 309 15.19 -23.08 9.20
C ARG A 309 14.55 -21.73 8.93
N THR A 310 13.24 -21.68 8.83
CA THR A 310 12.49 -20.47 8.46
C THR A 310 11.88 -19.81 9.69
N MET A 311 12.00 -18.48 9.77
CA MET A 311 11.55 -17.70 10.93
C MET A 311 10.79 -16.45 10.49
N ALA A 312 9.66 -16.13 11.13
CA ALA A 312 8.88 -14.92 10.89
C ALA A 312 8.57 -14.20 12.20
N PHE A 313 8.83 -12.88 12.24
CA PHE A 313 8.71 -12.07 13.46
C PHE A 313 7.95 -10.77 13.22
N HIS A 314 7.03 -10.41 14.16
CA HIS A 314 6.36 -9.12 14.17
C HIS A 314 5.82 -8.78 15.56
N GLY A 315 6.03 -7.55 16.02
CA GLY A 315 5.64 -7.08 17.35
C GLY A 315 4.13 -6.88 17.57
N ASN A 316 3.28 -7.11 16.56
CA ASN A 316 1.82 -7.00 16.64
C ASN A 316 1.13 -8.37 16.54
N THR A 317 -0.18 -8.41 16.88
CA THR A 317 -0.99 -9.63 16.86
C THR A 317 -1.01 -10.32 15.50
N GLY A 318 -0.89 -11.65 15.51
CA GLY A 318 -0.97 -12.48 14.31
C GLY A 318 -2.34 -12.54 13.65
N LYS A 319 -3.38 -11.99 14.33
CA LYS A 319 -4.73 -11.86 13.75
C LYS A 319 -4.84 -10.70 12.77
N PHE A 320 -3.95 -9.72 12.88
CA PHE A 320 -3.91 -8.60 11.95
C PHE A 320 -3.48 -9.11 10.58
N TYR A 321 -4.26 -8.85 9.54
CA TYR A 321 -4.10 -9.37 8.17
C TYR A 321 -4.24 -10.91 8.04
N ASP A 322 -4.61 -11.67 9.09
CA ASP A 322 -4.54 -13.13 9.16
C ASP A 322 -3.09 -13.66 8.94
N ARG A 323 -2.09 -12.87 9.35
CA ARG A 323 -0.66 -13.11 9.12
C ARG A 323 -0.19 -14.47 9.66
N ARG A 324 -0.63 -14.86 10.88
CA ARG A 324 -0.31 -16.17 11.44
C ARG A 324 -0.70 -17.30 10.50
N LYS A 325 -1.94 -17.28 10.04
CA LYS A 325 -2.47 -18.30 9.15
C LYS A 325 -1.67 -18.39 7.85
N PHE A 326 -1.32 -17.26 7.27
CA PHE A 326 -0.53 -17.21 6.04
C PHE A 326 0.87 -17.84 6.25
N TYR A 327 1.56 -17.53 7.34
CA TYR A 327 2.86 -18.15 7.63
C TYR A 327 2.76 -19.64 7.97
N GLU A 328 1.68 -20.06 8.64
CA GLU A 328 1.39 -21.49 8.89
C GLU A 328 1.15 -22.26 7.58
N GLU A 329 0.43 -21.66 6.62
CA GLU A 329 0.22 -22.25 5.29
C GLU A 329 1.52 -22.36 4.48
N LEU A 330 2.45 -21.41 4.61
CA LEU A 330 3.80 -21.49 4.04
C LEU A 330 4.70 -22.50 4.78
N GLY A 331 4.25 -23.05 5.90
CA GLY A 331 5.01 -23.98 6.73
C GLY A 331 6.24 -23.35 7.37
N VAL A 332 6.19 -22.07 7.77
CA VAL A 332 7.27 -21.40 8.49
C VAL A 332 7.52 -22.10 9.83
N ASP A 333 8.80 -22.40 10.15
CA ASP A 333 9.15 -23.24 11.30
C ASP A 333 9.00 -22.50 12.63
N ASP A 334 9.42 -21.23 12.70
CA ASP A 334 9.27 -20.38 13.89
C ASP A 334 8.44 -19.14 13.57
N ILE A 335 7.26 -19.04 14.15
CA ILE A 335 6.38 -17.87 14.00
C ILE A 335 6.29 -17.19 15.36
N MET A 336 6.87 -15.98 15.47
CA MET A 336 6.80 -15.15 16.68
C MET A 336 6.09 -13.82 16.34
N LEU A 337 4.84 -13.73 16.74
CA LEU A 337 3.99 -12.56 16.59
C LEU A 337 3.71 -11.96 17.98
N GLY A 338 2.94 -10.91 18.09
CA GLY A 338 2.72 -10.22 19.36
C GLY A 338 2.33 -11.11 20.54
N GLU A 339 1.69 -12.24 20.26
CA GLU A 339 1.28 -13.20 21.28
C GLU A 339 2.44 -13.99 21.91
N GLU A 340 3.55 -14.18 21.19
CA GLU A 340 4.74 -14.92 21.63
C GLU A 340 5.78 -14.02 22.33
N PHE A 341 5.62 -12.70 22.27
CA PHE A 341 6.50 -11.74 22.93
C PHE A 341 5.97 -11.31 24.30
N THR A 342 6.87 -11.07 25.23
CA THR A 342 6.55 -10.31 26.45
C THR A 342 6.25 -8.86 26.05
N GLN A 343 5.08 -8.38 26.38
CA GLN A 343 4.63 -7.02 26.05
C GLN A 343 5.13 -6.02 27.11
N ASP A 344 6.46 -5.87 27.22
CA ASP A 344 7.15 -5.09 28.26
C ASP A 344 7.28 -3.61 27.91
N GLU A 345 7.37 -3.25 26.63
CA GLU A 345 7.39 -1.88 26.15
C GLU A 345 6.48 -1.71 24.94
N ILE A 346 5.28 -1.16 25.18
CA ILE A 346 4.29 -0.93 24.13
C ILE A 346 4.39 0.50 23.62
N ILE A 347 4.63 0.64 22.31
CA ILE A 347 4.65 1.93 21.62
C ILE A 347 3.63 1.87 20.47
N ASN A 348 2.69 2.83 20.47
CA ASN A 348 1.66 2.96 19.45
C ASN A 348 0.80 1.68 19.29
N MET A 349 1.06 0.82 18.30
CA MET A 349 0.23 -0.32 17.96
C MET A 349 0.72 -1.67 18.50
N GLY A 350 1.87 -1.74 19.13
CA GLY A 350 2.41 -3.00 19.65
C GLY A 350 3.76 -2.85 20.34
N LEU A 351 4.52 -3.95 20.35
CA LEU A 351 5.82 -4.00 20.99
C LEU A 351 6.79 -3.04 20.30
N SER A 352 7.59 -2.30 21.09
CA SER A 352 8.63 -1.41 20.58
C SER A 352 9.69 -2.17 19.79
N ASP A 353 10.31 -1.52 18.80
CA ASP A 353 11.32 -2.18 17.97
C ASP A 353 12.56 -2.58 18.78
N LYS A 354 12.97 -1.82 19.82
CA LYS A 354 14.09 -2.21 20.70
C LYS A 354 13.79 -3.50 21.47
N SER A 355 12.61 -3.60 22.07
CA SER A 355 12.22 -4.82 22.78
C SER A 355 11.97 -5.98 21.81
N PHE A 356 11.37 -5.72 20.67
CA PHE A 356 11.13 -6.70 19.61
C PHE A 356 12.41 -7.38 19.13
N PHE A 357 13.44 -6.63 18.75
CA PHE A 357 14.72 -7.19 18.31
C PHE A 357 15.41 -7.94 19.45
N LYS A 358 15.46 -7.36 20.64
CA LYS A 358 16.10 -7.99 21.80
C LYS A 358 15.48 -9.36 22.15
N GLN A 359 14.15 -9.45 22.16
CA GLN A 359 13.48 -10.72 22.46
C GLN A 359 13.62 -11.74 21.31
N SER A 360 13.70 -11.29 20.06
CA SER A 360 13.93 -12.16 18.90
C SER A 360 15.28 -12.88 18.94
N MET A 361 16.30 -12.32 19.62
CA MET A 361 17.64 -12.93 19.76
C MET A 361 17.62 -14.32 20.35
N ALA A 362 16.58 -14.71 21.11
CA ALA A 362 16.46 -16.05 21.65
C ALA A 362 16.43 -17.14 20.55
N LYS A 363 15.77 -16.86 19.42
CA LYS A 363 15.68 -17.79 18.27
C LYS A 363 16.99 -17.88 17.50
N TYR A 364 17.70 -16.77 17.35
CA TYR A 364 19.02 -16.77 16.69
C TYR A 364 20.07 -17.51 17.52
N LYS A 365 20.03 -17.38 18.86
CA LYS A 365 20.88 -18.17 19.77
C LYS A 365 20.59 -19.66 19.66
N ASP A 366 19.32 -20.05 19.62
CA ASP A 366 18.91 -21.45 19.43
C ASP A 366 19.40 -22.00 18.09
N ALA A 367 19.19 -21.28 16.99
CA ALA A 367 19.68 -21.69 15.67
C ALA A 367 21.22 -21.81 15.62
N ALA A 368 21.95 -20.86 16.20
CA ALA A 368 23.41 -20.90 16.27
C ALA A 368 23.93 -22.09 17.09
N GLN A 369 23.28 -22.42 18.20
CA GLN A 369 23.64 -23.58 19.05
C GLN A 369 23.40 -24.92 18.35
N ASN A 370 22.34 -25.01 17.52
CA ASN A 370 22.02 -26.19 16.74
C ASN A 370 22.84 -26.31 15.45
N GLY A 371 23.53 -25.24 15.04
CA GLY A 371 24.23 -25.16 13.74
C GLY A 371 23.28 -25.03 12.56
N ASP A 372 22.04 -24.56 12.80
CA ASP A 372 21.04 -24.35 11.77
C ASP A 372 21.41 -23.15 10.88
N LYS A 373 21.31 -23.28 9.57
CA LYS A 373 21.21 -22.16 8.66
C LYS A 373 19.77 -21.65 8.68
N PHE A 374 19.56 -20.34 8.66
CA PHE A 374 18.22 -19.79 8.76
C PHE A 374 17.94 -18.69 7.72
N PHE A 375 16.67 -18.63 7.34
CA PHE A 375 16.04 -17.51 6.64
C PHE A 375 15.02 -16.87 7.58
N SER A 376 15.22 -15.61 7.90
CA SER A 376 14.39 -14.85 8.85
C SER A 376 13.76 -13.65 8.19
N PHE A 377 12.48 -13.42 8.43
CA PHE A 377 11.73 -12.24 8.01
C PHE A 377 11.19 -11.50 9.23
N MET A 378 11.57 -10.24 9.37
CA MET A 378 11.25 -9.40 10.53
C MET A 378 10.52 -8.13 10.08
N ILE A 379 9.52 -7.67 10.83
CA ILE A 379 8.76 -6.47 10.51
C ILE A 379 8.76 -5.55 11.73
N THR A 380 9.31 -4.33 11.57
CA THR A 380 9.30 -3.29 12.60
C THR A 380 7.92 -2.65 12.75
N LEU A 381 7.70 -1.88 13.81
CA LEU A 381 6.37 -1.33 14.11
C LEU A 381 6.37 0.10 14.66
N THR A 382 7.44 0.55 15.31
CA THR A 382 7.45 1.84 16.05
C THR A 382 7.19 3.05 15.16
N THR A 383 7.59 2.98 13.90
CA THR A 383 7.36 4.01 12.87
C THR A 383 5.96 3.96 12.25
N HIS A 384 5.01 3.25 12.83
CA HIS A 384 3.63 3.24 12.35
C HIS A 384 2.91 4.57 12.62
N THR A 385 2.16 5.06 11.64
CA THR A 385 1.28 6.25 11.81
C THR A 385 0.35 6.06 13.02
N PRO A 386 0.06 7.06 13.83
CA PRO A 386 0.34 8.48 13.71
C PRO A 386 1.69 8.96 14.31
N PHE A 387 2.70 8.09 14.37
CA PHE A 387 4.07 8.38 14.82
C PHE A 387 4.13 8.86 16.26
N ILE A 388 3.64 8.01 17.15
CA ILE A 388 3.63 8.26 18.59
C ILE A 388 4.87 7.62 19.22
N LEU A 389 5.74 8.43 19.78
CA LEU A 389 6.86 8.01 20.61
C LEU A 389 6.90 8.89 21.86
N PRO A 390 7.00 8.31 23.08
CA PRO A 390 7.23 9.07 24.30
C PRO A 390 8.46 9.97 24.20
N GLU A 391 8.37 11.20 24.71
CA GLU A 391 9.45 12.19 24.58
C GLU A 391 10.74 11.79 25.32
N GLU A 392 10.63 10.97 26.36
CA GLU A 392 11.76 10.39 27.09
C GLU A 392 12.56 9.38 26.26
N LEU A 393 11.95 8.79 25.22
CA LEU A 393 12.60 7.84 24.30
C LEU A 393 13.12 8.52 23.03
N ALA A 394 12.79 9.81 22.83
CA ALA A 394 13.15 10.54 21.64
C ALA A 394 14.58 11.09 21.70
N SER A 395 15.47 10.64 20.83
CA SER A 395 16.83 11.18 20.66
C SER A 395 16.85 12.50 19.91
N ILE A 396 15.90 12.73 18.99
CA ILE A 396 15.72 14.00 18.26
C ILE A 396 14.76 14.90 19.05
N LYS A 397 15.11 16.19 19.17
CA LYS A 397 14.25 17.20 19.83
C LYS A 397 13.51 18.06 18.79
N PRO A 398 12.29 18.55 19.12
CA PRO A 398 11.54 19.39 18.20
C PRO A 398 12.20 20.78 18.06
N LEU A 399 11.96 21.42 16.92
CA LEU A 399 12.14 22.86 16.84
C LEU A 399 11.08 23.56 17.69
N PRO A 400 11.38 24.73 18.27
CA PRO A 400 10.39 25.45 19.09
C PRO A 400 9.09 25.70 18.31
N GLY A 401 7.97 25.21 18.83
CA GLY A 401 6.66 25.30 18.20
C GLY A 401 6.32 24.17 17.24
N ASP A 402 7.19 23.16 17.07
CA ASP A 402 7.00 22.00 16.19
C ASP A 402 6.76 20.70 16.98
N GLU A 403 6.39 20.78 18.25
CA GLU A 403 6.20 19.62 19.13
C GLU A 403 5.20 18.60 18.58
N ASP A 404 4.20 19.06 17.81
CA ASP A 404 3.18 18.25 17.15
C ASP A 404 3.36 18.20 15.62
N ASP A 405 4.45 18.76 15.06
CA ASP A 405 4.70 18.75 13.63
C ASP A 405 4.84 17.31 13.09
N TYR A 406 4.27 17.06 11.94
CA TYR A 406 4.19 15.70 11.39
C TYR A 406 5.56 15.13 11.02
N VAL A 407 6.46 15.94 10.49
CA VAL A 407 7.84 15.52 10.15
C VAL A 407 8.62 15.25 11.43
N TYR A 408 8.46 16.07 12.49
CA TYR A 408 9.10 15.82 13.77
C TYR A 408 8.64 14.49 14.38
N ARG A 409 7.34 14.26 14.44
CA ARG A 409 6.78 13.02 15.00
C ARG A 409 7.32 11.79 14.26
N TYR A 410 7.42 11.86 12.94
CA TYR A 410 8.03 10.80 12.16
C TYR A 410 9.53 10.67 12.42
N ALA A 411 10.28 11.76 12.38
CA ALA A 411 11.74 11.76 12.53
C ALA A 411 12.19 11.12 13.85
N LYS A 412 11.51 11.42 14.98
CA LYS A 412 11.84 10.80 16.27
C LYS A 412 11.54 9.30 16.30
N CYS A 413 10.45 8.83 15.65
CA CYS A 413 10.16 7.41 15.53
C CYS A 413 11.17 6.70 14.62
N ALA A 414 11.50 7.28 13.47
CA ALA A 414 12.48 6.74 12.54
C ALA A 414 13.87 6.62 13.18
N ARG A 415 14.28 7.63 13.97
CA ARG A 415 15.52 7.58 14.74
C ARG A 415 15.52 6.47 15.78
N TYR A 416 14.43 6.28 16.51
CA TYR A 416 14.29 5.20 17.48
C TYR A 416 14.41 3.81 16.83
N THR A 417 13.78 3.61 15.68
CA THR A 417 13.88 2.36 14.91
C THR A 417 15.28 2.14 14.35
N ASP A 418 15.95 3.19 13.86
CA ASP A 418 17.34 3.14 13.37
C ASP A 418 18.32 2.72 14.49
N GLU A 419 18.15 3.26 15.70
CA GLU A 419 18.89 2.86 16.89
C GLU A 419 18.60 1.40 17.30
N ALA A 420 17.35 0.97 17.22
CA ALA A 420 16.96 -0.41 17.51
C ALA A 420 17.61 -1.40 16.54
N ILE A 421 17.72 -1.04 15.26
CA ILE A 421 18.42 -1.85 14.25
C ILE A 421 19.93 -1.88 14.53
N GLU A 422 20.52 -0.74 14.90
CA GLU A 422 21.94 -0.69 15.29
C GLU A 422 22.24 -1.62 16.48
N ASP A 423 21.40 -1.60 17.51
CA ASP A 423 21.56 -2.47 18.67
C ASP A 423 21.39 -3.95 18.31
N PHE A 424 20.46 -4.27 17.39
CA PHE A 424 20.31 -5.62 16.87
C PHE A 424 21.54 -6.10 16.11
N PHE A 425 22.20 -5.25 15.30
CA PHE A 425 23.45 -5.58 14.65
C PHE A 425 24.56 -5.88 15.67
N LYS A 426 24.66 -5.12 16.76
CA LYS A 426 25.61 -5.38 17.87
C LYS A 426 25.32 -6.73 18.53
N ASP A 427 24.03 -7.04 18.80
CA ASP A 427 23.63 -8.33 19.38
C ASP A 427 23.99 -9.53 18.46
N LEU A 428 23.84 -9.38 17.13
CA LEU A 428 24.25 -10.39 16.16
C LEU A 428 25.79 -10.56 16.10
N ASP A 429 26.53 -9.47 16.23
CA ASP A 429 28.00 -9.48 16.28
C ASP A 429 28.49 -10.15 17.58
N GLU A 430 27.93 -9.79 18.73
CA GLU A 430 28.21 -10.43 20.02
C GLU A 430 27.89 -11.92 20.02
N LEU A 431 26.85 -12.33 19.30
CA LEU A 431 26.53 -13.75 19.09
C LEU A 431 27.49 -14.45 18.10
N GLY A 432 28.31 -13.70 17.37
CA GLY A 432 29.29 -14.21 16.42
C GLY A 432 28.69 -14.69 15.08
N ILE A 433 27.48 -14.25 14.73
CA ILE A 433 26.81 -14.65 13.48
C ILE A 433 26.68 -13.53 12.44
N LEU A 434 27.03 -12.29 12.79
CA LEU A 434 26.88 -11.13 11.88
C LEU A 434 27.69 -11.31 10.58
N ASP A 435 28.90 -11.85 10.65
CA ASP A 435 29.77 -12.08 9.48
C ASP A 435 29.42 -13.36 8.68
N ASP A 436 28.42 -14.10 9.14
CA ASP A 436 27.83 -15.23 8.39
C ASP A 436 26.37 -14.99 8.00
N THR A 437 25.90 -13.74 8.10
CA THR A 437 24.51 -13.37 7.87
C THR A 437 24.39 -12.24 6.85
N VAL A 438 23.68 -12.48 5.75
CA VAL A 438 23.19 -11.45 4.84
C VAL A 438 22.06 -10.71 5.52
N ILE A 439 22.12 -9.38 5.54
CA ILE A 439 21.05 -8.56 6.11
C ILE A 439 20.48 -7.66 5.01
N VAL A 440 19.18 -7.77 4.81
CA VAL A 440 18.38 -6.95 3.89
C VAL A 440 17.53 -6.00 4.71
N LEU A 441 17.64 -4.70 4.46
CA LEU A 441 16.81 -3.66 5.06
C LEU A 441 16.05 -2.94 3.96
N TYR A 442 14.74 -2.85 4.05
CA TYR A 442 13.95 -2.05 3.10
C TYR A 442 12.71 -1.45 3.77
N GLY A 443 12.25 -0.30 3.23
CA GLY A 443 10.98 0.29 3.64
C GLY A 443 9.79 -0.47 3.06
N ASP A 444 8.72 -0.64 3.83
CA ASP A 444 7.50 -1.25 3.31
C ASP A 444 6.64 -0.28 2.50
N HIS A 445 6.46 0.92 3.01
CA HIS A 445 5.71 1.99 2.34
C HIS A 445 6.12 3.39 2.82
N HIS A 446 5.43 4.40 2.29
CA HIS A 446 5.67 5.81 2.61
C HIS A 446 5.13 6.18 3.99
N ALA A 447 5.83 7.07 4.67
CA ALA A 447 5.38 7.78 5.85
C ALA A 447 4.55 9.02 5.48
N MET A 448 5.09 9.81 4.54
CA MET A 448 4.51 11.08 4.09
C MET A 448 3.72 10.91 2.82
N THR A 449 2.52 11.47 2.76
CA THR A 449 1.64 11.35 1.60
C THR A 449 1.45 12.70 0.91
N VAL A 450 1.48 12.68 -0.42
CA VAL A 450 1.18 13.87 -1.27
C VAL A 450 -0.31 14.27 -1.24
N LYS A 451 -1.16 13.50 -0.57
CA LYS A 451 -2.61 13.68 -0.61
C LYS A 451 -3.20 14.38 0.62
N ASN A 452 -2.41 14.61 1.65
CA ASN A 452 -2.81 15.35 2.83
C ASN A 452 -2.11 16.72 2.84
N ALA A 453 -2.88 17.79 2.82
CA ALA A 453 -2.35 19.15 2.71
C ALA A 453 -1.50 19.56 3.94
N GLU A 454 -1.90 19.14 5.15
CA GLU A 454 -1.18 19.43 6.38
C GLU A 454 0.19 18.74 6.38
N ARG A 455 0.22 17.46 5.97
CA ARG A 455 1.46 16.70 5.83
C ARG A 455 2.37 17.29 4.75
N GLN A 456 1.80 17.74 3.64
CA GLN A 456 2.56 18.43 2.59
C GLN A 456 3.13 19.78 3.07
N GLU A 457 2.39 20.52 3.88
CA GLU A 457 2.88 21.77 4.47
C GLU A 457 4.04 21.52 5.44
N SER A 458 3.93 20.51 6.32
CA SER A 458 5.00 20.08 7.22
C SER A 458 6.27 19.68 6.43
N ILE A 459 6.13 18.87 5.37
CA ILE A 459 7.25 18.48 4.52
C ILE A 459 7.86 19.70 3.79
N LYS A 460 7.03 20.57 3.24
CA LYS A 460 7.49 21.77 2.55
C LYS A 460 8.27 22.70 3.49
N LYS A 461 7.84 22.81 4.74
CA LYS A 461 8.55 23.57 5.76
C LYS A 461 9.94 22.98 6.04
N TRP A 462 10.05 21.67 6.15
CA TRP A 462 11.29 20.97 6.46
C TRP A 462 12.20 20.80 5.24
N LEU A 463 11.66 20.31 4.11
CA LEU A 463 12.45 19.96 2.91
C LEU A 463 12.62 21.12 1.92
N GLY A 464 11.87 22.22 2.08
CA GLY A 464 11.83 23.37 1.16
C GLY A 464 11.01 23.15 -0.10
N LYS A 465 10.38 21.99 -0.28
CA LYS A 465 9.54 21.64 -1.43
C LYS A 465 8.44 20.64 -1.05
N GLU A 466 7.40 20.57 -1.85
CA GLU A 466 6.40 19.52 -1.78
C GLU A 466 6.96 18.23 -2.39
N LEU A 467 6.49 17.07 -1.90
CA LEU A 467 6.78 15.78 -2.51
C LEU A 467 5.88 15.55 -3.73
N ASP A 468 6.43 14.89 -4.75
CA ASP A 468 5.64 14.31 -5.83
C ASP A 468 5.43 12.79 -5.62
N TYR A 469 4.67 12.14 -6.48
CA TYR A 469 4.31 10.72 -6.32
C TYR A 469 5.51 9.78 -6.33
N ASP A 470 6.47 9.99 -7.22
CA ASP A 470 7.69 9.17 -7.27
C ASP A 470 8.54 9.35 -6.01
N GLU A 471 8.67 10.56 -5.47
CA GLU A 471 9.38 10.82 -4.22
C GLU A 471 8.64 10.22 -3.01
N MET A 472 7.31 10.29 -3.02
CA MET A 472 6.48 9.65 -1.98
C MET A 472 6.63 8.13 -1.97
N MET A 473 6.70 7.49 -3.14
CA MET A 473 6.72 6.04 -3.25
C MET A 473 8.13 5.45 -3.15
N ASN A 474 9.17 6.28 -3.16
CA ASN A 474 10.55 5.84 -3.05
C ASN A 474 10.87 5.44 -1.60
N ILE A 475 11.31 4.21 -1.43
CA ILE A 475 11.73 3.60 -0.16
C ILE A 475 13.18 3.12 -0.30
N PRO A 476 13.99 3.07 0.77
CA PRO A 476 15.35 2.53 0.68
C PRO A 476 15.35 1.00 0.59
N LEU A 477 16.35 0.44 -0.11
CA LEU A 477 16.75 -0.96 -0.01
C LEU A 477 18.26 -1.02 0.22
N VAL A 478 18.68 -1.71 1.27
CA VAL A 478 20.10 -1.98 1.57
C VAL A 478 20.28 -3.48 1.72
N ILE A 479 21.29 -4.03 1.04
CA ILE A 479 21.70 -5.44 1.19
C ILE A 479 23.15 -5.46 1.68
N ARG A 480 23.37 -5.90 2.93
CA ARG A 480 24.71 -6.16 3.46
C ARG A 480 25.08 -7.62 3.20
N VAL A 481 26.13 -7.83 2.44
CA VAL A 481 26.63 -9.17 2.09
C VAL A 481 28.01 -9.40 2.75
N PRO A 482 28.11 -10.27 3.76
CA PRO A 482 29.37 -10.56 4.43
C PRO A 482 30.42 -11.10 3.46
N GLY A 483 31.62 -10.51 3.51
CA GLY A 483 32.73 -10.89 2.63
C GLY A 483 32.74 -10.20 1.27
N TYR A 484 31.71 -9.46 0.90
CA TYR A 484 31.77 -8.56 -0.25
C TYR A 484 32.69 -7.39 0.04
N LYS A 485 33.73 -7.19 -0.79
CA LYS A 485 34.77 -6.17 -0.58
C LYS A 485 34.48 -4.83 -1.27
N GLY A 486 33.29 -4.67 -1.77
CA GLY A 486 32.84 -3.43 -2.41
C GLY A 486 31.86 -2.65 -1.54
N ASN A 487 31.56 -1.45 -2.00
CA ASN A 487 30.37 -0.68 -1.63
C ASN A 487 29.75 -0.23 -2.95
N THR A 488 28.50 -0.64 -3.17
CA THR A 488 27.82 -0.38 -4.44
C THR A 488 26.56 0.44 -4.20
N GLN A 489 26.45 1.53 -4.95
CA GLN A 489 25.20 2.30 -5.03
C GLN A 489 24.55 2.05 -6.38
N ARG A 490 23.26 1.74 -6.36
CA ARG A 490 22.42 1.47 -7.53
C ARG A 490 21.34 2.55 -7.65
N HIS A 491 21.32 3.20 -8.81
CA HIS A 491 20.40 4.29 -9.11
C HIS A 491 19.30 3.89 -10.10
N ASN A 492 19.41 2.70 -10.69
CA ASN A 492 18.42 2.17 -11.61
C ASN A 492 17.10 1.95 -10.88
N ILE A 493 16.00 2.18 -11.57
CA ILE A 493 14.68 1.96 -11.01
C ILE A 493 14.45 0.51 -10.59
N ALA A 494 13.91 0.34 -9.40
CA ALA A 494 13.68 -0.96 -8.77
C ALA A 494 12.39 -0.92 -7.93
N SER A 495 11.86 -2.07 -7.58
CA SER A 495 10.68 -2.18 -6.71
C SER A 495 10.74 -3.40 -5.80
N GLN A 496 9.83 -3.48 -4.85
CA GLN A 496 9.66 -4.65 -3.98
C GLN A 496 9.49 -5.96 -4.76
N LEU A 497 8.98 -5.89 -5.98
CA LEU A 497 8.82 -7.04 -6.87
C LEU A 497 10.16 -7.74 -7.17
N ASP A 498 11.24 -6.99 -7.18
CA ASP A 498 12.56 -7.42 -7.65
C ASP A 498 13.40 -8.10 -6.56
N LEU A 499 12.98 -7.99 -5.28
CA LEU A 499 13.76 -8.52 -4.15
C LEU A 499 13.91 -10.03 -4.23
N TYR A 500 12.85 -10.76 -4.58
CA TYR A 500 12.88 -12.21 -4.73
C TYR A 500 13.97 -12.65 -5.73
N ALA A 501 13.93 -12.14 -6.95
CA ALA A 501 14.88 -12.50 -8.01
C ALA A 501 16.33 -12.14 -7.63
N THR A 502 16.54 -11.00 -6.98
CA THR A 502 17.84 -10.53 -6.51
C THR A 502 18.43 -11.45 -5.44
N LEU A 503 17.65 -11.87 -4.45
CA LEU A 503 18.10 -12.77 -3.39
C LEU A 503 18.36 -14.18 -3.91
N ILE A 504 17.52 -14.71 -4.79
CA ILE A 504 17.72 -16.01 -5.44
C ILE A 504 19.06 -16.04 -6.20
N ASN A 505 19.43 -14.95 -6.89
CA ASN A 505 20.73 -14.83 -7.55
C ASN A 505 21.90 -14.79 -6.55
N LEU A 506 21.82 -13.95 -5.53
CA LEU A 506 22.85 -13.84 -4.49
C LEU A 506 23.11 -15.17 -3.78
N LEU A 507 22.10 -16.00 -3.60
CA LEU A 507 22.16 -17.28 -2.90
C LEU A 507 22.52 -18.46 -3.82
N ASP A 508 22.57 -18.25 -5.13
CA ASP A 508 22.73 -19.29 -6.14
C ASP A 508 21.67 -20.39 -6.02
N TRP A 509 20.42 -19.97 -5.76
CA TRP A 509 19.27 -20.86 -5.76
C TRP A 509 18.67 -20.98 -7.16
N ASP A 510 17.84 -22.01 -7.40
CA ASP A 510 17.27 -22.26 -8.72
C ASP A 510 16.32 -21.11 -9.15
N LYS A 511 16.75 -20.31 -10.12
CA LYS A 511 16.05 -19.14 -10.64
C LYS A 511 14.83 -19.50 -11.50
N THR A 512 14.76 -20.74 -11.96
CA THR A 512 13.74 -21.19 -12.93
C THR A 512 12.57 -21.92 -12.27
N LYS A 513 12.73 -22.31 -11.01
CA LYS A 513 11.81 -23.21 -10.34
C LYS A 513 10.45 -22.55 -10.04
N TYR A 514 10.46 -21.30 -9.63
CA TYR A 514 9.24 -20.59 -9.25
C TYR A 514 9.05 -19.33 -10.07
N PRO A 515 7.85 -19.16 -10.67
CA PRO A 515 7.56 -17.98 -11.46
C PRO A 515 7.52 -16.74 -10.57
N ASN A 516 8.22 -15.70 -11.00
CA ASN A 516 8.19 -14.38 -10.38
C ASN A 516 8.21 -13.31 -11.47
N MET A 517 7.79 -12.11 -11.14
CA MET A 517 7.69 -10.98 -12.06
C MET A 517 8.79 -9.94 -11.85
N GLY A 518 9.64 -10.12 -10.84
CA GLY A 518 10.78 -9.27 -10.54
C GLY A 518 11.99 -9.53 -11.44
N VAL A 519 12.94 -8.63 -11.44
CA VAL A 519 14.25 -8.77 -12.10
C VAL A 519 15.36 -8.84 -11.05
N ASP A 520 16.49 -9.47 -11.42
CA ASP A 520 17.70 -9.39 -10.60
C ASP A 520 18.28 -7.97 -10.70
N LEU A 521 18.23 -7.22 -9.60
CA LEU A 521 18.72 -5.84 -9.53
C LEU A 521 20.23 -5.72 -9.61
N LEU A 522 20.96 -6.85 -9.49
CA LEU A 522 22.41 -6.92 -9.58
C LEU A 522 22.89 -7.35 -10.97
N ASP A 523 21.97 -7.64 -11.88
CA ASP A 523 22.23 -7.86 -13.29
C ASP A 523 21.95 -6.54 -14.06
N ASP A 524 23.02 -5.90 -14.56
CA ASP A 524 22.91 -4.60 -15.25
C ASP A 524 22.07 -4.68 -16.52
N GLU A 525 22.11 -5.80 -17.26
CA GLU A 525 21.31 -5.96 -18.46
C GLU A 525 19.84 -6.27 -18.13
N ALA A 526 19.57 -7.08 -17.12
CA ALA A 526 18.20 -7.40 -16.70
C ALA A 526 17.48 -6.20 -16.06
N SER A 527 18.20 -5.35 -15.33
CA SER A 527 17.66 -4.19 -14.62
C SER A 527 17.60 -2.91 -15.45
N LYS A 528 18.29 -2.86 -16.60
CA LYS A 528 18.47 -1.68 -17.43
C LYS A 528 17.17 -0.97 -17.86
N ASP A 529 16.17 -1.77 -18.24
CA ASP A 529 14.90 -1.27 -18.75
C ASP A 529 13.74 -1.60 -17.77
N ASN A 530 14.07 -1.72 -16.47
CA ASN A 530 13.06 -1.99 -15.46
C ASN A 530 12.05 -0.84 -15.35
N ILE A 531 10.81 -1.16 -15.02
CA ILE A 531 9.71 -0.20 -14.93
C ILE A 531 8.87 -0.54 -13.72
N VAL A 532 8.51 0.46 -12.94
CA VAL A 532 7.58 0.29 -11.82
C VAL A 532 6.17 0.64 -12.25
N PHE A 533 5.23 -0.26 -12.02
CA PHE A 533 3.79 -0.07 -12.26
C PHE A 533 3.06 0.07 -10.92
N PRO A 534 2.90 1.30 -10.39
CA PRO A 534 2.23 1.53 -9.12
C PRO A 534 0.77 1.08 -9.17
N LEU A 535 0.26 0.52 -8.06
CA LEU A 535 -1.11 0.05 -7.95
C LEU A 535 -1.97 0.92 -7.04
N THR A 536 -1.37 1.56 -6.02
CA THR A 536 -2.06 2.44 -5.07
C THR A 536 -1.55 3.87 -5.19
N HIS A 537 -2.38 4.83 -4.81
CA HIS A 537 -2.18 6.27 -4.96
C HIS A 537 -2.18 6.80 -6.40
N LEU A 538 -1.81 5.99 -7.37
CA LEU A 538 -1.93 6.25 -8.80
C LEU A 538 -2.92 5.26 -9.42
N ASP A 539 -3.62 5.70 -10.46
CA ASP A 539 -4.55 4.82 -11.18
C ASP A 539 -3.78 3.84 -12.07
N LYS A 540 -4.39 2.66 -12.28
CA LYS A 540 -3.83 1.60 -13.15
C LYS A 540 -3.55 2.15 -14.54
N GLY A 541 -2.37 1.88 -15.07
CA GLY A 541 -1.84 2.48 -16.29
C GLY A 541 -0.78 3.57 -16.02
N SER A 542 -0.59 3.97 -14.75
CA SER A 542 0.56 4.81 -14.36
C SER A 542 1.84 3.99 -14.35
N PHE A 543 2.97 4.65 -14.57
CA PHE A 543 4.30 4.03 -14.51
C PHE A 543 5.38 5.02 -14.08
N ILE A 544 6.48 4.46 -13.59
CA ILE A 544 7.71 5.17 -13.26
C ILE A 544 8.86 4.46 -13.97
N THR A 545 9.70 5.21 -14.66
CA THR A 545 10.98 4.76 -15.23
C THR A 545 12.12 5.51 -14.54
N ASP A 546 13.38 5.27 -14.92
CA ASP A 546 14.51 6.06 -14.44
C ASP A 546 14.32 7.57 -14.70
N ASP A 547 13.82 7.91 -15.86
CA ASP A 547 13.74 9.30 -16.31
C ASP A 547 12.33 9.92 -16.22
N THR A 548 11.27 9.11 -16.23
CA THR A 548 9.92 9.64 -16.42
C THR A 548 8.90 9.12 -15.39
N LEU A 549 7.91 9.97 -15.10
CA LEU A 549 6.72 9.62 -14.31
C LEU A 549 5.48 9.89 -15.16
N PHE A 550 4.65 8.87 -15.35
CA PHE A 550 3.32 9.01 -15.91
C PHE A 550 2.25 8.74 -14.85
N VAL A 551 1.39 9.71 -14.62
CA VAL A 551 0.21 9.64 -13.76
C VAL A 551 -1.02 9.47 -14.64
N TYR A 552 -1.58 8.26 -14.64
CA TYR A 552 -2.79 7.98 -15.40
C TYR A 552 -3.97 8.74 -14.82
N PRO A 553 -4.80 9.40 -15.66
CA PRO A 553 -5.86 10.28 -15.19
C PRO A 553 -7.04 9.50 -14.61
N ARG A 554 -7.62 10.00 -13.51
CA ARG A 554 -8.75 9.36 -12.83
C ARG A 554 -10.04 9.35 -13.64
N ASP A 555 -10.22 10.32 -14.54
CA ASP A 555 -11.33 10.38 -15.47
C ASP A 555 -11.18 9.42 -16.65
N ARG A 556 -10.04 8.70 -16.70
CA ARG A 556 -9.65 7.73 -17.73
C ARG A 556 -9.58 8.30 -19.15
N ILE A 557 -9.54 9.62 -19.31
CA ILE A 557 -9.26 10.29 -20.59
C ILE A 557 -7.75 10.42 -20.68
N PHE A 558 -7.08 9.57 -21.43
CA PHE A 558 -5.62 9.46 -21.50
C PHE A 558 -4.91 10.82 -21.62
N ASP A 559 -5.42 11.71 -22.48
CA ASP A 559 -4.84 13.04 -22.73
C ASP A 559 -4.90 13.99 -21.53
N HIS A 560 -5.63 13.66 -20.46
CA HIS A 560 -5.66 14.37 -19.19
C HIS A 560 -4.62 13.87 -18.19
N GLY A 561 -3.82 12.88 -18.55
CA GLY A 561 -2.73 12.37 -17.75
C GLY A 561 -1.64 13.42 -17.56
N ARG A 562 -0.76 13.18 -16.60
CA ARG A 562 0.44 13.96 -16.37
C ARG A 562 1.66 13.10 -16.70
N TYR A 563 2.44 13.53 -17.70
CA TYR A 563 3.68 12.86 -18.08
C TYR A 563 4.84 13.83 -17.97
N ILE A 564 5.82 13.51 -17.13
CA ILE A 564 6.92 14.43 -16.81
C ILE A 564 8.27 13.74 -16.83
N ASP A 565 9.31 14.51 -17.08
CA ASP A 565 10.69 14.19 -16.76
C ASP A 565 10.91 14.29 -15.24
N ARG A 566 11.42 13.25 -14.61
CA ARG A 566 11.56 13.15 -13.14
C ARG A 566 12.62 14.11 -12.59
N LYS A 567 13.67 14.40 -13.32
CA LYS A 567 14.78 15.26 -12.88
C LYS A 567 14.42 16.74 -12.98
N THR A 568 13.85 17.13 -14.11
CA THR A 568 13.55 18.54 -14.40
C THR A 568 12.14 18.95 -14.01
N ARG A 569 11.25 17.99 -13.73
CA ARG A 569 9.81 18.15 -13.44
C ARG A 569 9.04 18.84 -14.59
N LYS A 570 9.60 18.84 -15.80
CA LYS A 570 8.96 19.42 -16.98
C LYS A 570 8.00 18.42 -17.62
N ASP A 571 6.91 18.95 -18.16
CA ASP A 571 5.95 18.15 -18.93
C ASP A 571 6.59 17.61 -20.21
N LEU A 572 6.24 16.36 -20.52
CA LEU A 572 6.62 15.64 -21.73
C LEU A 572 5.39 15.39 -22.62
N PRO A 573 5.58 15.13 -23.94
CA PRO A 573 4.48 14.82 -24.85
C PRO A 573 3.72 13.57 -24.40
N ILE A 574 2.47 13.72 -23.99
CA ILE A 574 1.68 12.65 -23.36
C ILE A 574 1.49 11.43 -24.27
N ALA A 575 1.52 11.61 -25.59
CA ALA A 575 1.39 10.52 -26.54
C ALA A 575 2.51 9.46 -26.40
N GLU A 576 3.69 9.84 -25.96
CA GLU A 576 4.83 8.94 -25.74
C GLU A 576 4.61 7.97 -24.59
N ALA A 577 3.77 8.32 -23.60
CA ALA A 577 3.43 7.46 -22.47
C ALA A 577 2.48 6.31 -22.84
N LYS A 578 1.89 6.30 -24.05
CA LYS A 578 0.73 5.43 -24.38
C LYS A 578 1.06 3.94 -24.33
N GLU A 579 2.16 3.52 -24.90
CA GLU A 579 2.51 2.10 -25.00
C GLU A 579 2.92 1.55 -23.62
N LEU A 580 3.72 2.29 -22.85
CA LEU A 580 4.06 1.91 -21.47
C LEU A 580 2.83 1.88 -20.55
N SER A 581 1.90 2.81 -20.74
CA SER A 581 0.63 2.80 -19.99
C SER A 581 -0.22 1.56 -20.28
N LYS A 582 -0.29 1.11 -21.53
CA LYS A 582 -0.95 -0.15 -21.88
C LYS A 582 -0.23 -1.35 -21.26
N ARG A 583 1.10 -1.38 -21.35
CA ARG A 583 1.92 -2.43 -20.73
C ARG A 583 1.65 -2.50 -19.23
N ALA A 584 1.58 -1.36 -18.52
CA ALA A 584 1.25 -1.30 -17.10
C ALA A 584 -0.08 -1.99 -16.77
N VAL A 585 -1.12 -1.76 -17.58
CA VAL A 585 -2.43 -2.40 -17.38
C VAL A 585 -2.35 -3.91 -17.59
N ILE A 586 -1.68 -4.35 -18.66
CA ILE A 586 -1.56 -5.77 -19.01
C ILE A 586 -0.77 -6.52 -17.93
N THR A 587 0.42 -6.03 -17.59
CA THR A 587 1.32 -6.68 -16.63
C THR A 587 0.71 -6.81 -15.24
N THR A 588 0.06 -5.74 -14.75
CA THR A 588 -0.57 -5.77 -13.42
C THR A 588 -1.81 -6.66 -13.36
N ASN A 589 -2.59 -6.77 -14.44
CA ASN A 589 -3.72 -7.70 -14.52
C ASN A 589 -3.24 -9.16 -14.53
N TYR A 590 -2.20 -9.44 -15.28
CA TYR A 590 -1.63 -10.78 -15.38
C TYR A 590 -1.05 -11.24 -14.04
N GLY A 591 -0.25 -10.41 -13.36
CA GLY A 591 0.32 -10.74 -12.05
C GLY A 591 -0.76 -11.08 -11.01
N TYR A 592 -1.87 -10.34 -11.02
CA TYR A 592 -3.02 -10.66 -10.19
C TYR A 592 -3.66 -12.01 -10.56
N GLY A 593 -3.82 -12.27 -11.86
CA GLY A 593 -4.38 -13.52 -12.37
C GLY A 593 -3.52 -14.73 -11.97
N LEU A 594 -2.20 -14.63 -12.08
CA LEU A 594 -1.27 -15.68 -11.67
C LEU A 594 -1.44 -16.06 -10.19
N ALA A 595 -1.50 -15.07 -9.31
CA ALA A 595 -1.58 -15.29 -7.88
C ALA A 595 -2.94 -15.90 -7.44
N THR A 596 -4.03 -15.65 -8.18
CA THR A 596 -5.39 -16.07 -7.78
C THR A 596 -5.89 -17.37 -8.39
N THR A 597 -5.22 -17.91 -9.42
CA THR A 597 -5.76 -19.03 -10.21
C THR A 597 -5.11 -20.38 -9.92
N ASN A 598 -4.18 -20.48 -8.97
CA ASN A 598 -3.36 -21.69 -8.70
C ASN A 598 -2.64 -22.23 -9.95
N LYS A 599 -2.32 -21.35 -10.92
CA LYS A 599 -1.66 -21.74 -12.17
C LYS A 599 -0.17 -21.39 -12.18
N LEU A 600 0.39 -21.03 -11.04
CA LEU A 600 1.82 -20.69 -10.93
C LEU A 600 2.71 -21.87 -11.36
N LEU A 601 2.39 -23.09 -10.91
CA LEU A 601 3.16 -24.29 -11.29
C LEU A 601 2.86 -24.75 -12.71
N ASP A 602 1.62 -24.68 -13.19
CA ASP A 602 1.27 -25.02 -14.57
C ASP A 602 2.09 -24.21 -15.60
N LEU A 603 2.49 -22.98 -15.24
CA LEU A 603 3.33 -22.14 -16.09
C LEU A 603 4.78 -22.65 -16.14
N VAL A 604 5.32 -23.11 -15.03
CA VAL A 604 6.69 -23.66 -14.97
C VAL A 604 6.76 -24.99 -15.74
N GLU A 605 5.81 -25.88 -15.52
CA GLU A 605 5.76 -27.18 -16.21
C GLU A 605 5.62 -27.02 -17.73
N LYS A 606 4.69 -26.17 -18.20
CA LYS A 606 4.49 -25.92 -19.63
C LYS A 606 5.68 -25.22 -20.27
N THR A 607 6.35 -24.30 -19.59
CA THR A 607 7.56 -23.64 -20.10
C THR A 607 8.70 -24.63 -20.24
N SER A 608 8.87 -25.55 -19.28
CA SER A 608 9.91 -26.59 -19.32
C SER A 608 9.66 -27.67 -20.39
N GLU A 609 8.42 -27.97 -20.73
CA GLU A 609 8.08 -28.93 -21.79
C GLU A 609 8.26 -28.34 -23.20
N GLU A 610 7.92 -27.06 -23.40
CA GLU A 610 8.13 -26.38 -24.68
C GLU A 610 9.61 -26.16 -25.01
N ASP A 611 10.46 -25.86 -24.00
CA ASP A 611 11.91 -25.77 -24.16
C ASP A 611 12.54 -27.13 -24.53
N LYS A 612 11.98 -28.24 -24.04
CA LYS A 612 12.42 -29.59 -24.42
C LYS A 612 11.97 -29.97 -25.83
N SER A 613 10.89 -29.38 -26.34
CA SER A 613 10.38 -29.65 -27.70
C SER A 613 11.08 -28.82 -28.79
N THR A 614 11.77 -27.75 -28.40
CA THR A 614 12.54 -26.86 -29.31
C THR A 614 14.02 -27.14 -29.36
N ARG A 615 14.54 -28.08 -28.57
CA ARG A 615 15.89 -28.66 -28.66
C ARG A 615 15.83 -30.03 -29.36
#